data_36ba2eac86e002fc826a956e274d52c6
#
_entry.id   36ba2eac86e002fc826a956e274d52c6
#
_cell.length_a   1.000
_cell.length_b   1.000
_cell.length_c   1.000
_cell.angle_alpha   90.00
_cell.angle_beta   90.00
_cell.angle_gamma   90.00
#
_symmetry.space_group_name_H-M   'P 1'
#
loop_
_entity.id
_entity.type
_entity.pdbx_description
1 polymer ?
#
loop_
_entity_poly.entity_id
_entity_poly.type
_entity_poly.pdbx_seq_one_letter_code
_entity_poly.pdbx_strand_id
1 'polypeptide(L)'
;MGVAGEFDLRFKAAVEKNFDQSADAYDLFEERHHLFETLTRRQLELIEPSRPERILDVGCGTGISTLALHQAMARRSPNIYAIDISERMLLRARERCKDLPGVYFFRGDAENLSACFNESFDAIFYTASIFLLPGFAESLRQASHLLVPGGVLSISFYVGLFDEKGDDGIRKAFPEQKYQYGAVPIGELVSCLESLPETRTTRVDFRFEVNRDFLFDFLSIPAQSSGLFPKIPYHERIQKVRDLCDLLVKRVDPVFMGWEFLIARTR
;
A
#
# COMPACT_ATOMS: atom_id res chain seq x y z
N MET A 1 -20.59 8.68 -20.12
CA MET A 1 -19.35 8.55 -19.35
C MET A 1 -18.49 9.77 -19.67
N GLY A 2 -18.18 10.60 -18.66
CA GLY A 2 -17.36 11.80 -18.86
C GLY A 2 -15.88 11.44 -19.05
N VAL A 3 -15.08 12.40 -19.53
CA VAL A 3 -13.61 12.26 -19.77
C VAL A 3 -12.86 11.77 -18.51
N ALA A 4 -13.31 12.13 -17.32
CA ALA A 4 -12.77 11.64 -16.06
C ALA A 4 -12.90 10.10 -15.90
N GLY A 5 -14.05 9.54 -16.18
CA GLY A 5 -14.27 8.08 -16.07
C GLY A 5 -13.46 7.25 -17.07
N GLU A 6 -13.12 7.81 -18.24
CA GLU A 6 -12.24 7.12 -19.19
C GLU A 6 -10.78 7.14 -18.75
N PHE A 7 -10.33 8.24 -18.14
CA PHE A 7 -8.99 8.34 -17.56
C PHE A 7 -8.81 7.34 -16.42
N ASP A 8 -9.78 7.26 -15.50
CA ASP A 8 -9.73 6.34 -14.35
C ASP A 8 -9.67 4.87 -14.79
N LEU A 9 -10.44 4.49 -15.80
CA LEU A 9 -10.41 3.14 -16.36
C LEU A 9 -9.05 2.79 -16.98
N ARG A 10 -8.45 3.73 -17.71
CA ARG A 10 -7.13 3.53 -18.31
C ARG A 10 -6.03 3.45 -17.25
N PHE A 11 -6.14 4.27 -16.21
CA PHE A 11 -5.20 4.25 -15.09
C PHE A 11 -5.27 2.92 -14.35
N LYS A 12 -6.46 2.44 -13.99
CA LYS A 12 -6.67 1.14 -13.33
C LYS A 12 -6.15 -0.03 -14.17
N ALA A 13 -6.40 -0.04 -15.47
CA ALA A 13 -5.86 -1.06 -16.37
C ALA A 13 -4.33 -1.04 -16.42
N ALA A 14 -3.71 0.14 -16.35
CA ALA A 14 -2.26 0.26 -16.29
C ALA A 14 -1.71 -0.21 -14.93
N VAL A 15 -2.39 0.10 -13.83
CA VAL A 15 -2.06 -0.41 -12.49
C VAL A 15 -2.13 -1.93 -12.49
N GLU A 16 -3.27 -2.53 -12.86
CA GLU A 16 -3.45 -3.97 -12.94
C GLU A 16 -2.32 -4.64 -13.73
N LYS A 17 -2.05 -4.15 -14.95
CA LYS A 17 -0.98 -4.68 -15.81
C LYS A 17 0.41 -4.59 -15.16
N ASN A 18 0.72 -3.46 -14.53
CA ASN A 18 2.02 -3.27 -13.86
C ASN A 18 2.17 -4.22 -12.68
N PHE A 19 1.12 -4.44 -11.90
CA PHE A 19 1.13 -5.36 -10.77
C PHE A 19 1.15 -6.82 -11.22
N ASP A 20 0.44 -7.19 -12.28
CA ASP A 20 0.56 -8.52 -12.89
C ASP A 20 2.01 -8.85 -13.29
N GLN A 21 2.76 -7.86 -13.80
CA GLN A 21 4.16 -8.02 -14.15
C GLN A 21 5.13 -7.99 -12.96
N SER A 22 4.66 -7.59 -11.80
CA SER A 22 5.48 -7.32 -10.61
C SER A 22 5.43 -8.42 -9.56
N ALA A 23 4.52 -9.38 -9.64
CA ALA A 23 4.24 -10.33 -8.56
C ALA A 23 5.51 -11.07 -8.09
N ASP A 24 6.32 -11.58 -9.02
CA ASP A 24 7.56 -12.28 -8.70
C ASP A 24 8.60 -11.34 -8.06
N ALA A 25 8.69 -10.11 -8.53
CA ALA A 25 9.63 -9.11 -8.00
C ALA A 25 9.23 -8.63 -6.60
N TYR A 26 7.93 -8.51 -6.32
CA TYR A 26 7.43 -8.21 -4.97
C TYR A 26 7.78 -9.32 -3.98
N ASP A 27 7.60 -10.57 -4.37
CA ASP A 27 7.94 -11.72 -3.51
C ASP A 27 9.44 -11.76 -3.20
N LEU A 28 10.31 -11.60 -4.22
CA LEU A 28 11.77 -11.55 -4.03
C LEU A 28 12.21 -10.37 -3.16
N PHE A 29 11.59 -9.20 -3.33
CA PHE A 29 11.86 -8.05 -2.49
C PHE A 29 11.47 -8.31 -1.03
N GLU A 30 10.30 -8.86 -0.81
CA GLU A 30 9.82 -9.14 0.53
C GLU A 30 10.61 -10.22 1.25
N GLU A 31 11.04 -11.27 0.55
CA GLU A 31 11.94 -12.31 1.09
C GLU A 31 13.25 -11.74 1.66
N ARG A 32 13.72 -10.62 1.11
CA ARG A 32 14.99 -9.99 1.54
C ARG A 32 14.80 -8.90 2.59
N HIS A 33 13.71 -8.16 2.48
CA HIS A 33 13.57 -6.87 3.17
C HIS A 33 12.41 -6.80 4.15
N HIS A 34 11.43 -7.70 4.09
CA HIS A 34 10.27 -7.80 5.00
C HIS A 34 9.54 -6.47 5.22
N LEU A 35 9.45 -5.62 4.18
CA LEU A 35 8.86 -4.29 4.30
C LEU A 35 7.36 -4.35 4.57
N PHE A 36 6.61 -5.06 3.72
CA PHE A 36 5.15 -5.07 3.80
C PHE A 36 4.66 -5.86 5.02
N GLU A 37 5.37 -6.91 5.43
CA GLU A 37 5.15 -7.59 6.71
C GLU A 37 5.34 -6.62 7.88
N THR A 38 6.44 -5.85 7.89
CA THR A 38 6.74 -4.87 8.94
C THR A 38 5.68 -3.78 9.02
N LEU A 39 5.25 -3.22 7.87
CA LEU A 39 4.18 -2.24 7.84
C LEU A 39 2.87 -2.78 8.40
N THR A 40 2.49 -4.01 8.03
CA THR A 40 1.27 -4.66 8.52
C THR A 40 1.32 -4.89 10.03
N ARG A 41 2.45 -5.40 10.56
CA ARG A 41 2.64 -5.60 12.00
C ARG A 41 2.55 -4.27 12.76
N ARG A 42 3.13 -3.21 12.22
CA ARG A 42 3.04 -1.88 12.81
C ARG A 42 1.61 -1.33 12.81
N GLN A 43 0.86 -1.53 11.74
CA GLN A 43 -0.56 -1.19 11.69
C GLN A 43 -1.35 -1.92 12.79
N LEU A 44 -1.09 -3.23 12.99
CA LEU A 44 -1.73 -4.00 14.05
C LEU A 44 -1.41 -3.46 15.45
N GLU A 45 -0.16 -3.10 15.75
CA GLU A 45 0.22 -2.50 17.01
C GLU A 45 -0.55 -1.20 17.29
N LEU A 46 -0.74 -0.37 16.26
CA LEU A 46 -1.41 0.92 16.37
C LEU A 46 -2.94 0.80 16.55
N ILE A 47 -3.54 -0.31 16.17
CA ILE A 47 -4.98 -0.52 16.37
C ILE A 47 -5.34 -1.22 17.67
N GLU A 48 -4.37 -1.68 18.46
CA GLU A 48 -4.67 -2.28 19.74
C GLU A 48 -5.40 -1.29 20.69
N PRO A 49 -6.32 -1.77 21.53
CA PRO A 49 -6.65 -3.15 21.87
C PRO A 49 -7.81 -3.76 21.07
N SER A 50 -8.06 -3.36 19.83
CA SER A 50 -9.12 -3.95 19.01
C SER A 50 -8.96 -5.47 18.91
N ARG A 51 -10.09 -6.17 18.89
CA ARG A 51 -10.14 -7.63 18.77
C ARG A 51 -10.97 -8.01 17.55
N PRO A 52 -10.50 -7.70 16.33
CA PRO A 52 -11.27 -7.93 15.14
C PRO A 52 -11.52 -9.43 14.92
N GLU A 53 -12.78 -9.76 14.61
CA GLU A 53 -13.20 -11.10 14.19
C GLU A 53 -13.31 -11.19 12.67
N ARG A 54 -13.59 -10.07 12.01
CA ARG A 54 -13.62 -9.94 10.55
C ARG A 54 -12.71 -8.80 10.10
N ILE A 55 -11.78 -9.13 9.24
CA ILE A 55 -10.79 -8.19 8.70
C ILE A 55 -10.93 -8.14 7.19
N LEU A 56 -10.86 -6.94 6.61
CA LEU A 56 -10.71 -6.73 5.18
C LEU A 56 -9.31 -6.18 4.88
N ASP A 57 -8.57 -6.86 4.01
CA ASP A 57 -7.26 -6.46 3.49
C ASP A 57 -7.42 -5.97 2.05
N VAL A 58 -7.33 -4.64 1.84
CA VAL A 58 -7.62 -3.98 0.56
C VAL A 58 -6.34 -3.70 -0.22
N GLY A 59 -6.22 -4.29 -1.41
CA GLY A 59 -5.00 -4.29 -2.20
C GLY A 59 -3.97 -5.24 -1.61
N CYS A 60 -4.39 -6.48 -1.34
CA CYS A 60 -3.60 -7.49 -0.63
C CYS A 60 -2.36 -7.99 -1.39
N GLY A 61 -2.24 -7.66 -2.69
CA GLY A 61 -1.11 -8.06 -3.53
C GLY A 61 -0.85 -9.56 -3.51
N THR A 62 0.40 -9.97 -3.27
CA THR A 62 0.81 -11.37 -3.18
C THR A 62 0.47 -12.04 -1.84
N GLY A 63 -0.36 -11.38 -1.00
CA GLY A 63 -0.87 -11.94 0.27
C GLY A 63 0.08 -11.80 1.46
N ILE A 64 1.10 -10.96 1.37
CA ILE A 64 2.07 -10.73 2.45
C ILE A 64 1.38 -10.11 3.67
N SER A 65 0.60 -9.03 3.46
CA SER A 65 -0.21 -8.40 4.51
C SER A 65 -1.21 -9.38 5.10
N THR A 66 -1.93 -10.13 4.26
CA THR A 66 -2.89 -11.15 4.67
C THR A 66 -2.26 -12.22 5.57
N LEU A 67 -1.08 -12.74 5.18
CA LEU A 67 -0.32 -13.71 5.98
C LEU A 67 0.12 -13.11 7.32
N ALA A 68 0.65 -11.89 7.31
CA ALA A 68 1.10 -11.20 8.51
C ALA A 68 -0.06 -10.95 9.50
N LEU A 69 -1.24 -10.53 9.00
CA LEU A 69 -2.46 -10.39 9.77
C LEU A 69 -2.87 -11.72 10.41
N HIS A 70 -2.92 -12.81 9.62
CA HIS A 70 -3.29 -14.13 10.12
C HIS A 70 -2.33 -14.62 11.21
N GLN A 71 -1.02 -14.53 10.97
CA GLN A 71 0.01 -14.99 11.92
C GLN A 71 -0.01 -14.20 13.24
N ALA A 72 -0.10 -12.89 13.16
CA ALA A 72 -0.13 -12.04 14.35
C ALA A 72 -1.39 -12.27 15.21
N MET A 73 -2.47 -12.73 14.58
CA MET A 73 -3.76 -12.96 15.24
C MET A 73 -4.14 -14.44 15.34
N ALA A 74 -3.18 -15.36 15.17
CA ALA A 74 -3.43 -16.81 15.14
C ALA A 74 -4.20 -17.34 16.36
N ARG A 75 -4.02 -16.75 17.55
CA ARG A 75 -4.77 -17.12 18.77
C ARG A 75 -6.25 -16.75 18.74
N ARG A 76 -6.65 -15.84 17.86
CA ARG A 76 -8.02 -15.30 17.72
C ARG A 76 -8.73 -15.87 16.51
N SER A 77 -7.98 -16.38 15.53
CA SER A 77 -8.47 -16.96 14.27
C SER A 77 -9.55 -16.10 13.58
N PRO A 78 -9.28 -14.81 13.27
CA PRO A 78 -10.25 -13.97 12.59
C PRO A 78 -10.49 -14.49 11.17
N ASN A 79 -11.66 -14.16 10.60
CA ASN A 79 -11.88 -14.31 9.18
C ASN A 79 -11.25 -13.12 8.45
N ILE A 80 -10.35 -13.38 7.53
CA ILE A 80 -9.66 -12.37 6.72
C ILE A 80 -10.16 -12.47 5.29
N TYR A 81 -10.75 -11.38 4.83
CA TYR A 81 -11.20 -11.18 3.45
C TYR A 81 -10.16 -10.31 2.77
N ALA A 82 -9.61 -10.75 1.65
CA ALA A 82 -8.54 -10.06 0.96
C ALA A 82 -8.95 -9.78 -0.49
N ILE A 83 -8.82 -8.54 -0.93
CA ILE A 83 -9.21 -8.12 -2.28
C ILE A 83 -8.04 -7.47 -3.01
N ASP A 84 -7.89 -7.84 -4.29
CA ASP A 84 -6.95 -7.19 -5.21
C ASP A 84 -7.52 -7.18 -6.64
N ILE A 85 -7.09 -6.21 -7.44
CA ILE A 85 -7.51 -6.08 -8.84
C ILE A 85 -6.73 -7.06 -9.75
N SER A 86 -5.47 -7.37 -9.40
CA SER A 86 -4.55 -8.22 -10.17
C SER A 86 -4.80 -9.70 -9.90
N GLU A 87 -5.19 -10.44 -10.93
CA GLU A 87 -5.35 -11.89 -10.82
C GLU A 87 -4.02 -12.60 -10.54
N ARG A 88 -2.91 -12.12 -11.10
CA ARG A 88 -1.60 -12.72 -10.89
C ARG A 88 -1.11 -12.53 -9.45
N MET A 89 -1.37 -11.38 -8.84
CA MET A 89 -1.14 -11.16 -7.42
C MET A 89 -1.95 -12.14 -6.58
N LEU A 90 -3.24 -12.28 -6.86
CA LEU A 90 -4.14 -13.19 -6.14
C LEU A 90 -3.75 -14.65 -6.28
N LEU A 91 -3.21 -15.09 -7.42
CA LEU A 91 -2.69 -16.46 -7.57
C LEU A 91 -1.53 -16.71 -6.60
N ARG A 92 -0.62 -15.75 -6.43
CA ARG A 92 0.46 -15.84 -5.43
C ARG A 92 -0.08 -15.82 -4.01
N ALA A 93 -1.04 -14.93 -3.73
CA ALA A 93 -1.67 -14.82 -2.42
C ALA A 93 -2.37 -16.13 -2.01
N ARG A 94 -3.12 -16.76 -2.92
CA ARG A 94 -3.78 -18.05 -2.67
C ARG A 94 -2.76 -19.14 -2.41
N GLU A 95 -1.66 -19.21 -3.16
CA GLU A 95 -0.60 -20.20 -2.91
C GLU A 95 0.10 -19.97 -1.57
N ARG A 96 0.41 -18.71 -1.24
CA ARG A 96 1.03 -18.32 0.04
C ARG A 96 0.18 -18.69 1.25
N CYS A 97 -1.12 -18.53 1.14
CA CYS A 97 -2.07 -18.70 2.24
C CYS A 97 -2.93 -19.98 2.13
N LYS A 98 -2.57 -20.92 1.26
CA LYS A 98 -3.40 -22.10 0.93
C LYS A 98 -3.82 -22.96 2.12
N ASP A 99 -2.97 -23.03 3.14
CA ASP A 99 -3.18 -23.87 4.33
C ASP A 99 -3.72 -23.06 5.52
N LEU A 100 -4.09 -21.78 5.32
CA LEU A 100 -4.56 -20.91 6.40
C LEU A 100 -6.09 -20.95 6.47
N PRO A 101 -6.66 -21.38 7.60
CA PRO A 101 -8.11 -21.34 7.78
C PRO A 101 -8.62 -19.90 7.92
N GLY A 102 -9.84 -19.64 7.44
CA GLY A 102 -10.49 -18.35 7.59
C GLY A 102 -9.94 -17.24 6.69
N VAL A 103 -9.17 -17.56 5.63
CA VAL A 103 -8.66 -16.60 4.66
C VAL A 103 -9.38 -16.76 3.32
N TYR A 104 -9.93 -15.66 2.79
CA TYR A 104 -10.73 -15.64 1.57
C TYR A 104 -10.23 -14.56 0.60
N PHE A 105 -9.98 -14.93 -0.67
CA PHE A 105 -9.45 -14.03 -1.69
C PHE A 105 -10.47 -13.70 -2.76
N PHE A 106 -10.65 -12.41 -3.04
CA PHE A 106 -11.59 -11.86 -4.01
C PHE A 106 -10.84 -11.04 -5.06
N ARG A 107 -11.18 -11.22 -6.33
CA ARG A 107 -10.76 -10.28 -7.37
C ARG A 107 -11.78 -9.17 -7.45
N GLY A 108 -11.35 -7.93 -7.29
CA GLY A 108 -12.24 -6.78 -7.35
C GLY A 108 -11.51 -5.43 -7.31
N ASP A 109 -12.28 -4.39 -7.57
CA ASP A 109 -11.83 -3.01 -7.53
C ASP A 109 -12.05 -2.44 -6.13
N ALA A 110 -10.98 -1.96 -5.50
CA ALA A 110 -11.02 -1.33 -4.19
C ALA A 110 -11.89 -0.05 -4.14
N GLU A 111 -12.20 0.55 -5.29
CA GLU A 111 -13.13 1.67 -5.39
C GLU A 111 -14.60 1.24 -5.49
N ASN A 112 -14.88 -0.07 -5.50
CA ASN A 112 -16.22 -0.64 -5.55
C ASN A 112 -16.38 -1.80 -4.56
N LEU A 113 -16.00 -1.58 -3.30
CA LEU A 113 -16.04 -2.59 -2.24
C LEU A 113 -17.45 -3.13 -1.98
N SER A 114 -18.46 -2.27 -2.07
CA SER A 114 -19.87 -2.64 -1.86
C SER A 114 -20.42 -3.61 -2.91
N ALA A 115 -19.78 -3.74 -4.06
CA ALA A 115 -20.13 -4.77 -5.04
C ALA A 115 -19.55 -6.17 -4.65
N CYS A 116 -18.52 -6.19 -3.80
CA CYS A 116 -17.85 -7.42 -3.39
C CYS A 116 -18.28 -7.90 -2.01
N PHE A 117 -18.70 -6.97 -1.13
CA PHE A 117 -18.95 -7.27 0.28
C PHE A 117 -20.27 -6.66 0.75
N ASN A 118 -21.05 -7.48 1.43
CA ASN A 118 -22.29 -7.08 2.14
C ASN A 118 -22.13 -7.23 3.66
N GLU A 119 -21.01 -7.83 4.11
CA GLU A 119 -20.68 -8.02 5.52
C GLU A 119 -20.04 -6.77 6.08
N SER A 120 -20.16 -6.57 7.40
CA SER A 120 -19.42 -5.55 8.11
C SER A 120 -18.12 -6.11 8.68
N PHE A 121 -17.11 -5.24 8.80
CA PHE A 121 -15.76 -5.57 9.26
C PHE A 121 -15.42 -4.82 10.55
N ASP A 122 -14.67 -5.48 11.43
CA ASP A 122 -14.14 -4.85 12.64
C ASP A 122 -12.89 -4.02 12.34
N ALA A 123 -12.13 -4.43 11.32
CA ALA A 123 -10.93 -3.73 10.87
C ALA A 123 -10.78 -3.83 9.35
N ILE A 124 -10.39 -2.71 8.72
CA ILE A 124 -10.08 -2.63 7.30
C ILE A 124 -8.66 -2.08 7.15
N PHE A 125 -7.82 -2.80 6.39
CA PHE A 125 -6.43 -2.44 6.16
C PHE A 125 -6.19 -2.05 4.71
N TYR A 126 -5.45 -0.95 4.52
CA TYR A 126 -4.81 -0.56 3.27
C TYR A 126 -3.30 -0.56 3.50
N THR A 127 -2.67 -1.69 3.31
CA THR A 127 -1.21 -1.80 3.47
C THR A 127 -0.54 -1.43 2.15
N ALA A 128 0.07 -0.25 2.10
CA ALA A 128 0.79 0.26 0.92
C ALA A 128 -0.04 0.25 -0.39
N SER A 129 -1.36 0.43 -0.33
CA SER A 129 -2.25 0.26 -1.49
C SER A 129 -3.06 1.50 -1.84
N ILE A 130 -3.52 2.30 -0.88
CA ILE A 130 -4.48 3.41 -1.09
C ILE A 130 -3.98 4.48 -2.09
N PHE A 131 -2.69 4.76 -2.14
CA PHE A 131 -2.10 5.76 -3.04
C PHE A 131 -2.08 5.34 -4.51
N LEU A 132 -2.51 4.12 -4.81
CA LEU A 132 -2.68 3.58 -6.16
C LEU A 132 -4.11 3.78 -6.71
N LEU A 133 -5.02 4.28 -5.87
CA LEU A 133 -6.43 4.42 -6.20
C LEU A 133 -6.75 5.87 -6.63
N PRO A 134 -7.05 6.15 -7.90
CA PRO A 134 -7.49 7.49 -8.32
C PRO A 134 -8.78 7.92 -7.62
N GLY A 135 -9.70 7.00 -7.38
CA GLY A 135 -10.94 7.21 -6.63
C GLY A 135 -10.81 6.87 -5.13
N PHE A 136 -9.67 7.13 -4.49
CA PHE A 136 -9.42 6.81 -3.08
C PHE A 136 -10.52 7.30 -2.13
N ALA A 137 -11.10 8.47 -2.40
CA ALA A 137 -12.16 9.03 -1.57
C ALA A 137 -13.43 8.15 -1.58
N GLU A 138 -13.80 7.61 -2.73
CA GLU A 138 -14.92 6.67 -2.83
C GLU A 138 -14.59 5.34 -2.16
N SER A 139 -13.36 4.82 -2.32
CA SER A 139 -12.90 3.63 -1.61
C SER A 139 -13.01 3.80 -0.09
N LEU A 140 -12.54 4.93 0.46
CA LEU A 140 -12.64 5.23 1.88
C LEU A 140 -14.07 5.37 2.37
N ARG A 141 -14.93 6.02 1.58
CA ARG A 141 -16.35 6.16 1.90
C ARG A 141 -17.02 4.78 1.98
N GLN A 142 -16.76 3.89 1.04
CA GLN A 142 -17.31 2.52 1.05
C GLN A 142 -16.72 1.69 2.20
N ALA A 143 -15.42 1.78 2.44
CA ALA A 143 -14.78 1.13 3.58
C ALA A 143 -15.41 1.57 4.91
N SER A 144 -15.64 2.88 5.09
CA SER A 144 -16.31 3.43 6.27
C SER A 144 -17.72 2.86 6.49
N HIS A 145 -18.49 2.65 5.42
CA HIS A 145 -19.82 2.03 5.52
C HIS A 145 -19.80 0.53 5.82
N LEU A 146 -18.68 -0.14 5.49
CA LEU A 146 -18.47 -1.55 5.80
C LEU A 146 -17.91 -1.79 7.21
N LEU A 147 -17.55 -0.74 7.95
CA LEU A 147 -17.10 -0.88 9.33
C LEU A 147 -18.28 -1.03 10.29
N VAL A 148 -18.11 -1.88 11.30
CA VAL A 148 -19.00 -1.90 12.46
C VAL A 148 -18.83 -0.63 13.30
N PRO A 149 -19.81 -0.23 14.13
CA PRO A 149 -19.58 0.80 15.18
C PRO A 149 -18.39 0.42 16.05
N GLY A 150 -17.47 1.37 16.26
CA GLY A 150 -16.21 1.11 16.96
C GLY A 150 -15.13 0.41 16.11
N GLY A 151 -15.41 0.13 14.84
CA GLY A 151 -14.47 -0.47 13.91
C GLY A 151 -13.31 0.46 13.55
N VAL A 152 -12.27 -0.09 12.92
CA VAL A 152 -11.04 0.64 12.63
C VAL A 152 -10.63 0.51 11.17
N LEU A 153 -10.28 1.64 10.56
CA LEU A 153 -9.61 1.74 9.28
C LEU A 153 -8.13 2.05 9.51
N SER A 154 -7.25 1.24 8.97
CA SER A 154 -5.79 1.37 9.11
C SER A 154 -5.12 1.46 7.75
N ILE A 155 -4.36 2.52 7.55
CA ILE A 155 -3.69 2.82 6.27
C ILE A 155 -2.20 3.00 6.52
N SER A 156 -1.34 2.35 5.73
CA SER A 156 0.06 2.72 5.59
C SER A 156 0.29 3.42 4.26
N PHE A 157 0.85 4.62 4.33
CA PHE A 157 1.04 5.52 3.21
C PHE A 157 2.51 5.90 3.04
N TYR A 158 3.07 5.65 1.86
CA TYR A 158 4.45 6.03 1.53
C TYR A 158 4.55 7.54 1.32
N VAL A 159 5.46 8.20 2.05
CA VAL A 159 5.62 9.66 1.99
C VAL A 159 6.92 10.12 1.34
N GLY A 160 7.86 9.22 1.05
CA GLY A 160 9.07 9.58 0.30
C GLY A 160 10.36 9.09 0.92
N LEU A 161 11.46 9.60 0.38
CA LEU A 161 12.82 9.40 0.87
C LEU A 161 13.34 10.71 1.46
N PHE A 162 14.01 10.62 2.60
CA PHE A 162 14.43 11.78 3.38
C PHE A 162 15.91 11.67 3.77
N ASP A 163 16.54 12.80 4.04
CA ASP A 163 17.83 12.84 4.72
C ASP A 163 17.65 12.78 6.26
N GLU A 164 18.76 12.78 6.99
CA GLU A 164 18.77 12.75 8.46
C GLU A 164 17.99 13.92 9.09
N LYS A 165 17.92 15.08 8.42
CA LYS A 165 17.18 16.26 8.89
C LYS A 165 15.69 16.20 8.59
N GLY A 166 15.27 15.24 7.77
CA GLY A 166 13.90 15.10 7.31
C GLY A 166 13.59 15.93 6.06
N ASP A 167 14.60 16.44 5.37
CA ASP A 167 14.43 17.11 4.08
C ASP A 167 14.24 16.05 2.97
N ASP A 168 13.48 16.41 1.93
CA ASP A 168 13.21 15.54 0.77
C ASP A 168 14.53 15.14 0.08
N GLY A 169 14.90 13.89 0.23
CA GLY A 169 16.13 13.32 -0.28
C GLY A 169 16.17 13.28 -1.82
N ILE A 170 15.03 13.02 -2.46
CA ILE A 170 14.95 13.01 -3.93
C ILE A 170 15.16 14.42 -4.49
N ARG A 171 14.49 15.42 -3.92
CA ARG A 171 14.65 16.82 -4.33
C ARG A 171 16.07 17.31 -4.10
N LYS A 172 16.71 16.88 -3.01
CA LYS A 172 18.11 17.19 -2.70
C LYS A 172 19.07 16.53 -3.69
N ALA A 173 18.82 15.27 -4.04
CA ALA A 173 19.64 14.54 -4.99
C ALA A 173 19.42 15.00 -6.45
N PHE A 174 18.19 15.41 -6.79
CA PHE A 174 17.77 15.74 -8.16
C PHE A 174 16.96 17.05 -8.22
N PRO A 175 17.57 18.20 -7.95
CA PRO A 175 16.85 19.49 -7.82
C PRO A 175 16.14 19.91 -9.12
N GLU A 176 16.63 19.46 -10.29
CA GLU A 176 16.05 19.79 -11.59
C GLU A 176 14.89 18.86 -11.99
N GLN A 177 14.64 17.78 -11.24
CA GLN A 177 13.64 16.79 -11.59
C GLN A 177 12.42 16.92 -10.67
N LYS A 178 11.24 16.95 -11.30
CA LYS A 178 9.95 16.86 -10.60
C LYS A 178 9.54 15.39 -10.50
N TYR A 179 9.96 14.72 -9.43
CA TYR A 179 9.42 13.40 -9.10
C TYR A 179 8.10 13.58 -8.35
N GLN A 180 7.09 12.85 -8.79
CA GLN A 180 5.82 12.78 -8.08
C GLN A 180 5.59 11.33 -7.66
N TYR A 181 5.60 11.08 -6.36
CA TYR A 181 5.28 9.77 -5.80
C TYR A 181 3.77 9.65 -5.58
N GLY A 182 3.17 8.64 -6.24
CA GLY A 182 1.77 8.30 -6.05
C GLY A 182 0.78 9.25 -6.75
N ALA A 183 -0.42 8.74 -6.94
CA ALA A 183 -1.54 9.50 -7.54
C ALA A 183 -2.25 10.39 -6.51
N VAL A 184 -2.05 10.13 -5.21
CA VAL A 184 -2.80 10.74 -4.11
C VAL A 184 -1.88 11.58 -3.23
N PRO A 185 -2.13 12.88 -3.08
CA PRO A 185 -1.46 13.71 -2.09
C PRO A 185 -1.91 13.33 -0.69
N ILE A 186 -0.97 13.12 0.23
CA ILE A 186 -1.31 12.72 1.61
C ILE A 186 -2.23 13.71 2.32
N GLY A 187 -2.12 15.01 2.04
CA GLY A 187 -3.00 16.02 2.60
C GLY A 187 -4.47 15.84 2.21
N GLU A 188 -4.74 15.44 0.97
CA GLU A 188 -6.09 15.14 0.50
C GLU A 188 -6.63 13.88 1.16
N LEU A 189 -5.80 12.85 1.31
CA LEU A 189 -6.16 11.62 2.01
C LEU A 189 -6.54 11.88 3.47
N VAL A 190 -5.73 12.67 4.19
CA VAL A 190 -6.01 13.05 5.59
C VAL A 190 -7.31 13.83 5.67
N SER A 191 -7.51 14.85 4.81
CA SER A 191 -8.75 15.63 4.77
C SER A 191 -9.97 14.76 4.48
N CYS A 192 -9.84 13.77 3.60
CA CYS A 192 -10.90 12.83 3.31
C CYS A 192 -11.24 11.98 4.54
N LEU A 193 -10.24 11.44 5.24
CA LEU A 193 -10.46 10.65 6.47
C LEU A 193 -11.12 11.47 7.59
N GLU A 194 -10.69 12.72 7.77
CA GLU A 194 -11.26 13.63 8.77
C GLU A 194 -12.71 14.05 8.44
N SER A 195 -13.09 13.98 7.16
CA SER A 195 -14.46 14.26 6.71
C SER A 195 -15.43 13.08 6.89
N LEU A 196 -14.93 11.87 7.19
CA LEU A 196 -15.79 10.72 7.42
C LEU A 196 -16.62 10.92 8.69
N PRO A 197 -17.94 10.63 8.66
CA PRO A 197 -18.82 10.82 9.81
C PRO A 197 -18.35 10.01 11.03
N GLU A 198 -18.48 10.62 12.21
CA GLU A 198 -18.23 9.96 13.50
C GLU A 198 -16.86 9.27 13.59
N THR A 199 -15.85 9.81 12.91
CA THR A 199 -14.52 9.21 12.84
C THR A 199 -13.50 10.06 13.59
N ARG A 200 -12.61 9.39 14.34
CA ARG A 200 -11.43 10.01 14.94
C ARG A 200 -10.18 9.47 14.28
N THR A 201 -9.40 10.35 13.66
CA THR A 201 -8.16 10.01 12.98
C THR A 201 -6.93 10.26 13.87
N THR A 202 -6.00 9.29 13.87
CA THR A 202 -4.67 9.41 14.46
C THR A 202 -3.65 9.21 13.36
N ARG A 203 -2.57 10.00 13.40
CA ARG A 203 -1.47 9.96 12.43
C ARG A 203 -0.16 9.65 13.15
N VAL A 204 0.63 8.73 12.61
CA VAL A 204 1.90 8.30 13.18
C VAL A 204 2.95 8.21 12.08
N ASP A 205 4.04 8.96 12.23
CA ASP A 205 5.20 8.89 11.33
C ASP A 205 6.03 7.63 11.61
N PHE A 206 6.53 7.02 10.56
CA PHE A 206 7.45 5.91 10.63
C PHE A 206 8.56 6.09 9.60
N ARG A 207 9.80 6.16 10.06
CA ARG A 207 10.98 6.30 9.22
C ARG A 207 12.03 5.29 9.62
N PHE A 208 12.72 4.73 8.65
CA PHE A 208 13.85 3.84 8.88
C PHE A 208 14.91 4.06 7.81
N GLU A 209 16.14 3.85 8.20
CA GLU A 209 17.28 3.95 7.30
C GLU A 209 17.24 2.85 6.25
N VAL A 210 17.55 3.20 5.01
CA VAL A 210 17.64 2.28 3.89
C VAL A 210 18.99 2.42 3.20
N ASN A 211 19.56 1.28 2.83
CA ASN A 211 20.79 1.26 2.07
C ASN A 211 20.53 1.23 0.55
N ARG A 212 21.59 1.31 -0.21
CA ARG A 212 21.55 1.29 -1.67
C ARG A 212 20.87 0.05 -2.24
N ASP A 213 21.11 -1.12 -1.64
CA ASP A 213 20.59 -2.39 -2.16
C ASP A 213 19.08 -2.51 -1.90
N PHE A 214 18.60 -2.08 -0.73
CA PHE A 214 17.19 -1.95 -0.46
C PHE A 214 16.49 -1.03 -1.48
N LEU A 215 17.07 0.15 -1.73
CA LEU A 215 16.53 1.12 -2.69
C LEU A 215 16.48 0.54 -4.11
N PHE A 216 17.56 -0.12 -4.52
CA PHE A 216 17.64 -0.72 -5.85
C PHE A 216 16.61 -1.84 -6.00
N ASP A 217 16.52 -2.76 -5.04
CA ASP A 217 15.56 -3.86 -5.08
C ASP A 217 14.12 -3.34 -5.10
N PHE A 218 13.78 -2.33 -4.26
CA PHE A 218 12.45 -1.74 -4.21
C PHE A 218 12.08 -0.99 -5.50
N LEU A 219 12.95 -0.08 -5.95
CA LEU A 219 12.69 0.76 -7.12
C LEU A 219 12.79 0.01 -8.45
N SER A 220 13.44 -1.17 -8.47
CA SER A 220 13.51 -2.04 -9.64
C SER A 220 12.24 -2.86 -9.87
N ILE A 221 11.34 -2.97 -8.89
CA ILE A 221 10.04 -3.61 -9.08
C ILE A 221 9.34 -2.95 -10.28
N PRO A 222 8.80 -3.72 -11.25
CA PRO A 222 8.20 -3.15 -12.46
C PRO A 222 7.15 -2.06 -12.20
N ALA A 223 6.28 -2.24 -11.22
CA ALA A 223 5.29 -1.25 -10.83
C ALA A 223 5.95 0.05 -10.31
N GLN A 224 6.98 -0.05 -9.46
CA GLN A 224 7.70 1.10 -8.92
C GLN A 224 8.49 1.84 -10.00
N SER A 225 9.28 1.11 -10.79
CA SER A 225 10.06 1.71 -11.88
C SER A 225 9.20 2.34 -12.95
N SER A 226 7.96 1.85 -13.17
CA SER A 226 7.03 2.45 -14.14
C SER A 226 6.54 3.84 -13.71
N GLY A 227 6.37 4.06 -12.42
CA GLY A 227 6.05 5.38 -11.86
C GLY A 227 7.19 6.39 -12.06
N LEU A 228 8.44 5.93 -11.88
CA LEU A 228 9.63 6.78 -12.06
C LEU A 228 9.95 7.06 -13.54
N PHE A 229 9.78 6.06 -14.39
CA PHE A 229 10.18 6.10 -15.82
C PHE A 229 9.07 5.57 -16.74
N PRO A 230 7.90 6.22 -16.82
CA PRO A 230 6.69 5.64 -17.44
C PRO A 230 6.82 5.39 -18.95
N LYS A 231 7.71 6.10 -19.64
CA LYS A 231 7.88 5.99 -21.11
C LYS A 231 9.05 5.10 -21.52
N ILE A 232 9.74 4.48 -20.55
CA ILE A 232 10.95 3.69 -20.81
C ILE A 232 10.61 2.20 -20.66
N PRO A 233 11.04 1.33 -21.61
CA PRO A 233 10.89 -0.12 -21.49
C PRO A 233 11.56 -0.66 -20.21
N TYR A 234 11.01 -1.72 -19.61
CA TYR A 234 11.45 -2.21 -18.29
C TYR A 234 12.95 -2.53 -18.26
N HIS A 235 13.49 -3.21 -19.27
CA HIS A 235 14.91 -3.57 -19.30
C HIS A 235 15.86 -2.35 -19.29
N GLU A 236 15.44 -1.24 -19.86
CA GLU A 236 16.21 0.03 -19.83
C GLU A 236 16.03 0.77 -18.49
N ARG A 237 14.88 0.60 -17.82
CA ARG A 237 14.61 1.22 -16.52
C ARG A 237 15.60 0.76 -15.45
N ILE A 238 16.01 -0.51 -15.47
CA ILE A 238 16.88 -1.10 -14.47
C ILE A 238 18.20 -0.33 -14.36
N GLN A 239 18.82 0.03 -15.50
CA GLN A 239 20.03 0.85 -15.47
C GLN A 239 19.77 2.25 -14.90
N LYS A 240 18.66 2.88 -15.26
CA LYS A 240 18.27 4.20 -14.74
C LYS A 240 17.98 4.17 -13.24
N VAL A 241 17.35 3.10 -12.75
CA VAL A 241 17.14 2.89 -11.31
C VAL A 241 18.48 2.72 -10.59
N ARG A 242 19.42 1.98 -11.19
CA ARG A 242 20.76 1.82 -10.63
C ARG A 242 21.47 3.17 -10.49
N ASP A 243 21.52 3.94 -11.59
CA ASP A 243 22.15 5.27 -11.61
C ASP A 243 21.51 6.23 -10.59
N LEU A 244 20.17 6.14 -10.47
CA LEU A 244 19.39 6.92 -9.49
C LEU A 244 19.77 6.55 -8.06
N CYS A 245 19.83 5.26 -7.72
CA CYS A 245 20.20 4.80 -6.39
C CYS A 245 21.65 5.19 -6.04
N ASP A 246 22.61 4.99 -6.97
CA ASP A 246 24.00 5.35 -6.77
C ASP A 246 24.17 6.86 -6.52
N LEU A 247 23.44 7.69 -7.27
CA LEU A 247 23.47 9.14 -7.09
C LEU A 247 22.79 9.59 -5.80
N LEU A 248 21.65 8.94 -5.45
CA LEU A 248 20.92 9.26 -4.24
C LEU A 248 21.78 9.02 -3.00
N VAL A 249 22.33 7.82 -2.81
CA VAL A 249 23.18 7.51 -1.64
C VAL A 249 24.47 8.30 -1.62
N LYS A 250 24.97 8.76 -2.76
CA LYS A 250 26.14 9.65 -2.83
C LYS A 250 25.85 11.07 -2.35
N ARG A 251 24.63 11.56 -2.56
CA ARG A 251 24.23 12.95 -2.25
C ARG A 251 23.46 13.08 -0.95
N VAL A 252 22.86 11.99 -0.52
CA VAL A 252 22.00 11.89 0.68
C VAL A 252 22.44 10.65 1.43
N ASP A 253 23.16 10.83 2.53
CA ASP A 253 23.67 9.75 3.38
C ASP A 253 23.63 10.22 4.84
N PRO A 254 22.88 9.53 5.72
CA PRO A 254 22.00 8.38 5.46
C PRO A 254 20.69 8.74 4.72
N VAL A 255 20.12 7.75 4.04
CA VAL A 255 18.78 7.86 3.39
C VAL A 255 17.76 7.17 4.27
N PHE A 256 16.65 7.85 4.54
CA PHE A 256 15.50 7.30 5.27
C PHE A 256 14.31 7.14 4.35
N MET A 257 13.66 5.98 4.41
CA MET A 257 12.35 5.77 3.81
C MET A 257 11.27 6.15 4.80
N GLY A 258 10.32 6.97 4.37
CA GLY A 258 9.23 7.46 5.20
C GLY A 258 7.88 6.85 4.85
N TRP A 259 7.14 6.49 5.89
CA TRP A 259 5.76 6.04 5.85
C TRP A 259 4.94 6.80 6.88
N GLU A 260 3.67 6.97 6.61
CA GLU A 260 2.70 7.43 7.59
C GLU A 260 1.62 6.39 7.80
N PHE A 261 1.29 6.17 9.07
CA PHE A 261 0.15 5.37 9.46
C PHE A 261 -1.01 6.29 9.82
N LEU A 262 -2.14 6.08 9.17
CA LEU A 262 -3.39 6.78 9.43
C LEU A 262 -4.38 5.78 9.99
N ILE A 263 -4.82 6.01 11.23
CA ILE A 263 -5.75 5.15 11.94
C ILE A 263 -7.03 5.93 12.17
N ALA A 264 -8.11 5.52 11.53
CA ALA A 264 -9.43 6.13 11.70
C ALA A 264 -10.36 5.16 12.43
N ARG A 265 -10.95 5.60 13.55
CA ARG A 265 -11.90 4.80 14.35
C ARG A 265 -13.29 5.40 14.24
N THR A 266 -14.28 4.55 13.90
CA THR A 266 -15.68 4.92 13.99
C THR A 266 -16.12 4.96 15.46
N ARG A 267 -17.10 5.81 15.77
CA ARG A 267 -17.71 5.90 17.11
C ARG A 267 -18.84 4.92 17.29
#